data_e6f5885d13924d8b58d0e0e3e0d445b6
#
_entry.id   e6f5885d13924d8b58d0e0e3e0d445b6
#
_cell.length_a   1.000
_cell.length_b   1.000
_cell.length_c   1.000
_cell.angle_alpha   90.00
_cell.angle_beta   90.00
_cell.angle_gamma   90.00
#
_symmetry.space_group_name_H-M   'P 1'
#
loop_
_entity.id
_entity.type
_entity.pdbx_description
1 polymer ?
#
loop_
_entity_poly.entity_id
_entity_poly.type
_entity_poly.pdbx_seq_one_letter_code
_entity_poly.pdbx_strand_id
1 'polypeptide(L)'
;MCGNGARCIARFGYENGLAGEVQQIETIAGMVTGYRVSETIYKIRLNDVTVKKSLEIEACGKKYDCMYIELGDPGIPHVVLKIDGMTFDRMEELLELGKALRNYKGFPKGANVNFYDEKEDGSFVAMTYERGVENFTLACGTGTASVVVALKERGRTDGKDVPVQVPGGTLTIDIEEDGVYLSGPTEVVFEGYVNVKDIVK
;
A
#
# COMPACT_ATOMS: atom_id res chain seq x y z
N MET A 1 -10.71 -1.09 0.36
CA MET A 1 -10.21 -2.22 -0.46
C MET A 1 -8.86 -2.66 0.11
N CYS A 2 -8.57 -3.95 0.15
CA CYS A 2 -7.30 -4.52 0.61
C CYS A 2 -6.55 -5.10 -0.58
N GLY A 3 -5.43 -4.48 -0.96
CA GLY A 3 -4.64 -4.89 -2.12
C GLY A 3 -4.05 -6.30 -2.02
N ASN A 4 -3.61 -6.69 -0.82
CA ASN A 4 -3.10 -8.04 -0.56
C ASN A 4 -4.21 -9.08 -0.74
N GLY A 5 -5.39 -8.85 -0.12
CA GLY A 5 -6.54 -9.76 -0.25
C GLY A 5 -7.05 -9.87 -1.68
N ALA A 6 -7.12 -8.77 -2.43
CA ALA A 6 -7.56 -8.80 -3.82
C ALA A 6 -6.62 -9.64 -4.72
N ARG A 7 -5.29 -9.57 -4.53
CA ARG A 7 -4.35 -10.44 -5.25
C ARG A 7 -4.55 -11.91 -4.91
N CYS A 8 -4.75 -12.24 -3.62
CA CYS A 8 -5.02 -13.61 -3.21
C CYS A 8 -6.33 -14.15 -3.79
N ILE A 9 -7.39 -13.32 -3.84
CA ILE A 9 -8.67 -13.69 -4.46
C ILE A 9 -8.49 -13.92 -5.97
N ALA A 10 -7.72 -13.06 -6.66
CA ALA A 10 -7.44 -13.23 -8.09
C ALA A 10 -6.70 -14.55 -8.36
N ARG A 11 -5.70 -14.89 -7.53
CA ARG A 11 -5.03 -16.20 -7.61
C ARG A 11 -6.00 -17.35 -7.37
N PHE A 12 -6.76 -17.31 -6.30
CA PHE A 12 -7.73 -18.33 -5.95
C PHE A 12 -8.75 -18.56 -7.08
N GLY A 13 -9.28 -17.47 -7.65
CA GLY A 13 -10.24 -17.54 -8.76
C GLY A 13 -9.65 -18.21 -9.99
N TYR A 14 -8.41 -17.89 -10.35
CA TYR A 14 -7.73 -18.52 -11.48
C TYR A 14 -7.41 -19.98 -11.23
N GLU A 15 -6.77 -20.33 -10.12
CA GLU A 15 -6.34 -21.70 -9.81
C GLU A 15 -7.51 -22.69 -9.66
N ASN A 16 -8.68 -22.20 -9.23
CA ASN A 16 -9.88 -23.01 -9.10
C ASN A 16 -10.82 -22.96 -10.33
N GLY A 17 -10.38 -22.36 -11.43
CA GLY A 17 -11.16 -22.29 -12.67
C GLY A 17 -12.45 -21.46 -12.57
N LEU A 18 -12.54 -20.57 -11.57
CA LEU A 18 -13.69 -19.69 -11.36
C LEU A 18 -13.62 -18.44 -12.24
N ALA A 19 -12.40 -18.03 -12.64
CA ALA A 19 -12.18 -16.88 -13.49
C ALA A 19 -10.91 -17.07 -14.35
N GLY A 20 -10.77 -16.25 -15.41
CA GLY A 20 -9.60 -16.24 -16.28
C GLY A 20 -8.43 -15.41 -15.74
N GLU A 21 -7.47 -15.11 -16.61
CA GLU A 21 -6.28 -14.31 -16.23
C GLU A 21 -6.60 -12.86 -15.89
N VAL A 22 -7.68 -12.31 -16.45
CA VAL A 22 -8.23 -10.99 -16.09
C VAL A 22 -9.56 -11.20 -15.40
N GLN A 23 -9.73 -10.61 -14.23
CA GLN A 23 -10.86 -10.87 -13.34
C GLN A 23 -11.46 -9.56 -12.84
N GLN A 24 -12.80 -9.55 -12.70
CA GLN A 24 -13.53 -8.50 -11.99
C GLN A 24 -13.94 -9.04 -10.62
N ILE A 25 -13.44 -8.41 -9.57
CA ILE A 25 -13.66 -8.80 -8.18
C ILE A 25 -14.58 -7.77 -7.53
N GLU A 26 -15.80 -8.18 -7.19
CA GLU A 26 -16.71 -7.33 -6.46
C GLU A 26 -16.30 -7.23 -4.99
N THR A 27 -16.14 -6.01 -4.49
CA THR A 27 -15.79 -5.73 -3.09
C THR A 27 -16.70 -4.66 -2.51
N ILE A 28 -16.74 -4.54 -1.18
CA ILE A 28 -17.46 -3.44 -0.50
C ILE A 28 -16.96 -2.05 -0.97
N ALA A 29 -15.72 -1.96 -1.43
CA ALA A 29 -15.14 -0.72 -1.94
C ALA A 29 -15.30 -0.54 -3.46
N GLY A 30 -16.16 -1.34 -4.11
CA GLY A 30 -16.41 -1.34 -5.54
C GLY A 30 -15.69 -2.47 -6.27
N MET A 31 -15.74 -2.40 -7.61
CA MET A 31 -15.11 -3.39 -8.49
C MET A 31 -13.59 -3.21 -8.52
N VAL A 32 -12.87 -4.30 -8.40
CA VAL A 32 -11.42 -4.36 -8.50
C VAL A 32 -11.04 -5.26 -9.65
N THR A 33 -10.20 -4.78 -10.57
CA THR A 33 -9.68 -5.61 -11.65
C THR A 33 -8.38 -6.28 -11.20
N GLY A 34 -8.34 -7.61 -11.31
CA GLY A 34 -7.17 -8.43 -11.03
C GLY A 34 -6.62 -9.05 -12.31
N TYR A 35 -5.31 -9.18 -12.38
CA TYR A 35 -4.58 -9.71 -13.52
C TYR A 35 -3.59 -10.76 -13.02
N ARG A 36 -3.53 -11.89 -13.70
CA ARG A 36 -2.46 -12.86 -13.53
C ARG A 36 -1.24 -12.42 -14.34
N VAL A 37 -0.12 -12.23 -13.67
CA VAL A 37 1.16 -11.87 -14.32
C VAL A 37 2.03 -13.11 -14.51
N SER A 38 2.06 -13.98 -13.50
CA SER A 38 2.76 -15.27 -13.55
C SER A 38 2.06 -16.28 -12.64
N GLU A 39 2.67 -17.41 -12.38
CA GLU A 39 2.13 -18.44 -11.49
C GLU A 39 1.86 -17.91 -10.08
N THR A 40 2.74 -17.06 -9.55
CA THR A 40 2.65 -16.53 -8.18
C THR A 40 2.46 -15.02 -8.11
N ILE A 41 2.67 -14.28 -9.19
CA ILE A 41 2.56 -12.82 -9.23
C ILE A 41 1.20 -12.42 -9.78
N TYR A 42 0.48 -11.62 -9.01
CA TYR A 42 -0.79 -11.04 -9.41
C TYR A 42 -0.75 -9.52 -9.29
N LYS A 43 -1.36 -8.85 -10.27
CA LYS A 43 -1.49 -7.39 -10.38
C LYS A 43 -2.95 -7.01 -10.13
N ILE A 44 -3.19 -5.93 -9.43
CA ILE A 44 -4.53 -5.36 -9.27
C ILE A 44 -4.50 -3.87 -9.59
N ARG A 45 -5.59 -3.36 -10.16
CA ARG A 45 -5.83 -1.93 -10.26
C ARG A 45 -6.31 -1.41 -8.92
N LEU A 46 -5.57 -0.44 -8.36
CA LEU A 46 -5.97 0.28 -7.16
C LEU A 46 -6.99 1.38 -7.53
N ASN A 47 -7.56 2.00 -6.50
CA ASN A 47 -8.36 3.20 -6.68
C ASN A 47 -7.49 4.37 -7.18
N ASP A 48 -8.11 5.28 -7.93
CA ASP A 48 -7.42 6.44 -8.49
C ASP A 48 -6.93 7.40 -7.40
N VAL A 49 -5.86 8.12 -7.69
CA VAL A 49 -5.38 9.19 -6.82
C VAL A 49 -6.31 10.39 -6.96
N THR A 50 -7.02 10.73 -5.89
CA THR A 50 -8.02 11.81 -5.86
C THR A 50 -7.49 13.10 -5.23
N VAL A 51 -6.49 13.00 -4.35
CA VAL A 51 -5.86 14.15 -3.68
C VAL A 51 -4.35 13.99 -3.67
N LYS A 52 -3.63 15.07 -4.02
CA LYS A 52 -2.18 15.22 -3.83
C LYS A 52 -1.88 16.60 -3.30
N LYS A 53 -1.18 16.72 -2.16
CA LYS A 53 -0.80 17.99 -1.54
C LYS A 53 0.56 17.87 -0.86
N SER A 54 1.49 18.78 -1.16
CA SER A 54 2.73 18.95 -0.39
C SER A 54 2.43 19.77 0.88
N LEU A 55 2.97 19.34 2.01
CA LEU A 55 2.74 19.92 3.32
C LEU A 55 4.04 19.93 4.12
N GLU A 56 4.31 21.00 4.87
CA GLU A 56 5.27 20.98 5.96
C GLU A 56 4.50 20.71 7.26
N ILE A 57 4.87 19.67 7.98
CA ILE A 57 4.21 19.24 9.22
C ILE A 57 5.23 19.28 10.36
N GLU A 58 4.89 19.94 11.45
CA GLU A 58 5.65 19.85 12.69
C GLU A 58 5.10 18.72 13.57
N ALA A 59 5.96 17.74 13.88
CA ALA A 59 5.66 16.61 14.74
C ALA A 59 6.89 16.22 15.55
N CYS A 60 6.72 15.79 16.81
CA CYS A 60 7.81 15.40 17.72
C CYS A 60 8.95 16.43 17.77
N GLY A 61 8.63 17.74 17.72
CA GLY A 61 9.59 18.85 17.81
C GLY A 61 10.45 19.05 16.55
N LYS A 62 10.09 18.46 15.42
CA LYS A 62 10.78 18.61 14.12
C LYS A 62 9.79 18.89 13.01
N LYS A 63 10.28 19.57 11.96
CA LYS A 63 9.54 19.81 10.73
C LYS A 63 9.87 18.75 9.69
N TYR A 64 8.82 18.26 9.01
CA TYR A 64 8.91 17.24 7.98
C TYR A 64 8.26 17.75 6.70
N ASP A 65 8.95 17.60 5.57
CA ASP A 65 8.36 17.75 4.25
C ASP A 65 7.58 16.48 3.90
N CYS A 66 6.27 16.61 3.84
CA CYS A 66 5.34 15.52 3.66
C CYS A 66 4.54 15.69 2.36
N MET A 67 4.07 14.58 1.81
CA MET A 67 3.03 14.59 0.79
C MET A 67 1.78 13.90 1.34
N TYR A 68 0.63 14.59 1.29
CA TYR A 68 -0.67 14.01 1.62
C TYR A 68 -1.33 13.52 0.34
N ILE A 69 -1.76 12.28 0.33
CA ILE A 69 -2.32 11.58 -0.83
C ILE A 69 -3.58 10.85 -0.40
N GLU A 70 -4.64 10.92 -1.21
CA GLU A 70 -5.82 10.06 -1.05
C GLU A 70 -6.02 9.21 -2.30
N LEU A 71 -6.34 7.93 -2.10
CA LEU A 71 -6.73 7.00 -3.16
C LEU A 71 -8.19 6.61 -2.97
N GLY A 72 -9.00 6.84 -4.01
CA GLY A 72 -10.42 6.52 -4.04
C GLY A 72 -11.34 7.68 -3.65
N ASP A 73 -12.65 7.44 -3.77
CA ASP A 73 -13.72 8.33 -3.33
C ASP A 73 -14.83 7.49 -2.68
N PRO A 74 -14.99 7.55 -1.33
CA PRO A 74 -14.19 8.33 -0.38
C PRO A 74 -12.74 7.87 -0.28
N GLY A 75 -11.81 8.82 -0.25
CA GLY A 75 -10.38 8.55 -0.30
C GLY A 75 -9.83 7.87 0.97
N ILE A 76 -8.87 6.97 0.77
CA ILE A 76 -8.02 6.42 1.85
C ILE A 76 -6.86 7.39 2.03
N PRO A 77 -6.76 8.08 3.19
CA PRO A 77 -5.73 9.10 3.40
C PRO A 77 -4.39 8.48 3.77
N HIS A 78 -3.35 8.99 3.13
CA HIS A 78 -1.96 8.67 3.36
C HIS A 78 -1.13 9.95 3.54
N VAL A 79 -0.22 9.96 4.50
CA VAL A 79 0.87 10.93 4.56
C VAL A 79 2.17 10.20 4.28
N VAL A 80 3.00 10.76 3.41
CA VAL A 80 4.25 10.17 2.92
C VAL A 80 5.39 11.11 3.25
N LEU A 81 6.45 10.59 3.88
CA LEU A 81 7.63 11.36 4.21
C LEU A 81 8.91 10.51 4.12
N LYS A 82 10.02 11.17 3.75
CA LYS A 82 11.33 10.54 3.69
C LYS A 82 11.97 10.51 5.07
N ILE A 83 12.60 9.40 5.40
CA ILE A 83 13.45 9.23 6.59
C ILE A 83 14.80 8.67 6.12
N ASP A 84 15.82 9.51 6.13
CA ASP A 84 17.15 9.10 5.71
C ASP A 84 17.73 8.01 6.61
N GLY A 85 18.33 6.98 6.01
CA GLY A 85 18.91 5.85 6.71
C GLY A 85 17.86 4.90 7.33
N MET A 86 16.62 4.93 6.82
CA MET A 86 15.56 4.04 7.31
C MET A 86 15.88 2.57 7.02
N THR A 87 15.70 1.74 8.04
CA THR A 87 15.80 0.26 7.96
C THR A 87 14.66 -0.36 8.76
N PHE A 88 14.30 -1.61 8.46
CA PHE A 88 13.12 -2.23 9.09
C PHE A 88 13.32 -2.57 10.57
N ASP A 89 14.54 -2.74 11.03
CA ASP A 89 14.88 -2.95 12.45
C ASP A 89 14.73 -1.67 13.29
N ARG A 90 14.62 -0.50 12.65
CA ARG A 90 14.39 0.80 13.30
C ARG A 90 12.92 1.22 13.42
N MET A 91 11.98 0.29 13.19
CA MET A 91 10.54 0.59 13.28
C MET A 91 10.15 1.19 14.63
N GLU A 92 10.69 0.69 15.74
CA GLU A 92 10.36 1.17 17.09
C GLU A 92 10.73 2.65 17.29
N GLU A 93 11.80 3.13 16.66
CA GLU A 93 12.21 4.53 16.73
C GLU A 93 11.19 5.49 16.06
N LEU A 94 10.40 4.97 15.11
CA LEU A 94 9.42 5.73 14.34
C LEU A 94 7.98 5.62 14.89
N LEU A 95 7.73 4.80 15.92
CA LEU A 95 6.39 4.61 16.48
C LEU A 95 5.74 5.92 16.94
N GLU A 96 6.46 6.73 17.73
CA GLU A 96 5.89 7.99 18.23
C GLU A 96 5.63 8.99 17.11
N LEU A 97 6.51 9.07 16.11
CA LEU A 97 6.29 9.90 14.93
C LEU A 97 5.12 9.39 14.09
N GLY A 98 5.02 8.07 13.90
CA GLY A 98 3.90 7.44 13.21
C GLY A 98 2.57 7.78 13.88
N LYS A 99 2.49 7.61 15.21
CA LYS A 99 1.31 7.93 16.01
C LYS A 99 0.95 9.43 15.98
N ALA A 100 1.96 10.31 16.06
CA ALA A 100 1.74 11.77 16.01
C ALA A 100 1.18 12.19 14.64
N LEU A 101 1.75 11.72 13.53
CA LEU A 101 1.30 12.04 12.18
C LEU A 101 -0.05 11.37 11.85
N ARG A 102 -0.28 10.13 12.33
CA ARG A 102 -1.55 9.42 12.21
C ARG A 102 -2.72 10.25 12.77
N ASN A 103 -2.49 10.96 13.86
CA ASN A 103 -3.46 11.76 14.59
C ASN A 103 -3.27 13.27 14.38
N TYR A 104 -2.52 13.68 13.35
CA TYR A 104 -2.29 15.09 13.10
C TYR A 104 -3.60 15.86 12.90
N LYS A 105 -3.76 16.98 13.60
CA LYS A 105 -5.01 17.76 13.60
C LYS A 105 -5.45 18.26 12.22
N GLY A 106 -4.52 18.35 11.28
CA GLY A 106 -4.79 18.71 9.89
C GLY A 106 -5.41 17.56 9.06
N PHE A 107 -5.52 16.35 9.61
CA PHE A 107 -6.12 15.18 8.96
C PHE A 107 -7.39 14.75 9.71
N PRO A 108 -8.57 15.31 9.38
CA PRO A 108 -9.82 15.07 10.14
C PRO A 108 -10.21 13.58 10.24
N LYS A 109 -9.85 12.78 9.22
CA LYS A 109 -10.08 11.33 9.19
C LYS A 109 -8.88 10.53 9.72
N GLY A 110 -7.81 11.22 10.18
CA GLY A 110 -6.49 10.63 10.36
C GLY A 110 -5.89 10.16 9.03
N ALA A 111 -4.66 9.65 9.05
CA ALA A 111 -3.98 9.14 7.86
C ALA A 111 -3.17 7.88 8.18
N ASN A 112 -2.94 7.01 7.19
CA ASN A 112 -1.84 6.06 7.21
C ASN A 112 -0.54 6.83 7.04
N VAL A 113 0.49 6.49 7.80
CA VAL A 113 1.78 7.19 7.74
C VAL A 113 2.79 6.29 7.05
N ASN A 114 3.31 6.76 5.91
CA ASN A 114 4.22 6.00 5.08
C ASN A 114 5.59 6.65 5.14
N PHE A 115 6.51 5.99 5.79
CA PHE A 115 7.92 6.34 5.79
C PHE A 115 8.60 5.67 4.61
N TYR A 116 9.48 6.38 3.94
CA TYR A 116 10.29 5.78 2.87
C TYR A 116 11.72 6.30 2.89
N ASP A 117 12.59 5.56 2.26
CA ASP A 117 13.95 5.95 1.94
C ASP A 117 14.35 5.48 0.55
N GLU A 118 15.32 6.16 -0.04
CA GLU A 118 15.97 5.79 -1.29
C GLU A 118 17.40 5.35 -0.96
N LYS A 119 17.73 4.12 -1.29
CA LYS A 119 19.04 3.53 -1.03
C LYS A 119 20.08 4.01 -2.06
N GLU A 120 21.35 3.84 -1.75
CA GLU A 120 22.46 4.25 -2.62
C GLU A 120 22.42 3.58 -4.00
N ASP A 121 21.87 2.38 -4.09
CA ASP A 121 21.67 1.63 -5.34
C ASP A 121 20.41 2.08 -6.13
N GLY A 122 19.69 3.10 -5.64
CA GLY A 122 18.48 3.62 -6.25
C GLY A 122 17.22 2.80 -5.94
N SER A 123 17.31 1.77 -5.10
CA SER A 123 16.12 1.03 -4.65
C SER A 123 15.34 1.80 -3.58
N PHE A 124 14.04 1.52 -3.49
CA PHE A 124 13.17 2.15 -2.51
C PHE A 124 12.75 1.17 -1.42
N VAL A 125 12.73 1.68 -0.19
CA VAL A 125 12.19 0.96 0.97
C VAL A 125 11.05 1.77 1.58
N ALA A 126 10.01 1.10 2.09
CA ALA A 126 8.90 1.77 2.73
C ALA A 126 8.33 0.98 3.91
N MET A 127 7.80 1.70 4.90
CA MET A 127 7.06 1.14 6.04
C MET A 127 5.80 1.96 6.27
N THR A 128 4.72 1.31 6.66
CA THR A 128 3.45 1.99 6.95
C THR A 128 3.03 1.77 8.39
N TYR A 129 2.86 2.87 9.14
CA TYR A 129 2.08 2.89 10.38
C TYR A 129 0.62 3.03 9.99
N GLU A 130 -0.15 1.96 10.19
CA GLU A 130 -1.46 1.82 9.56
C GLU A 130 -2.60 2.27 10.47
N ARG A 131 -3.47 3.12 9.94
CA ARG A 131 -4.68 3.59 10.59
C ARG A 131 -5.66 2.41 10.82
N GLY A 132 -6.09 2.23 12.06
CA GLY A 132 -6.98 1.14 12.46
C GLY A 132 -6.23 -0.08 12.98
N VAL A 133 -4.97 -0.28 12.61
CA VAL A 133 -4.05 -1.23 13.25
C VAL A 133 -3.29 -0.54 14.38
N GLU A 134 -3.01 0.75 14.21
CA GLU A 134 -2.29 1.62 15.13
C GLU A 134 -0.88 1.08 15.45
N ASN A 135 -0.26 0.50 14.45
CA ASN A 135 1.11 -0.03 14.46
C ASN A 135 1.64 -0.19 13.03
N PHE A 136 2.92 -0.52 12.90
CA PHE A 136 3.51 -0.91 11.61
C PHE A 136 2.95 -2.25 11.15
N THR A 137 2.72 -2.35 9.83
CA THR A 137 2.27 -3.57 9.18
C THR A 137 3.34 -4.11 8.24
N LEU A 138 3.25 -5.39 7.92
CA LEU A 138 4.19 -6.04 7.01
C LEU A 138 4.10 -5.49 5.57
N ALA A 139 2.91 -5.08 5.15
CA ALA A 139 2.70 -4.46 3.83
C ALA A 139 1.36 -3.73 3.77
N CYS A 140 1.38 -2.49 3.30
CA CYS A 140 0.19 -1.70 2.96
C CYS A 140 0.25 -1.33 1.47
N GLY A 141 -0.59 -1.98 0.63
CA GLY A 141 -0.54 -1.80 -0.82
C GLY A 141 -0.83 -0.35 -1.26
N THR A 142 -1.86 0.29 -0.69
CA THR A 142 -2.20 1.70 -0.97
C THR A 142 -1.15 2.65 -0.40
N GLY A 143 -0.51 2.29 0.72
CA GLY A 143 0.62 3.02 1.29
C GLY A 143 1.83 3.00 0.39
N THR A 144 2.21 1.83 -0.12
CA THR A 144 3.31 1.67 -1.08
C THR A 144 3.03 2.44 -2.38
N ALA A 145 1.80 2.37 -2.88
CA ALA A 145 1.38 3.16 -4.05
C ALA A 145 1.50 4.66 -3.79
N SER A 146 1.10 5.14 -2.60
CA SER A 146 1.25 6.55 -2.22
C SER A 146 2.72 6.97 -2.16
N VAL A 147 3.62 6.10 -1.72
CA VAL A 147 5.08 6.38 -1.76
C VAL A 147 5.55 6.58 -3.20
N VAL A 148 5.17 5.68 -4.14
CA VAL A 148 5.59 5.81 -5.55
C VAL A 148 4.97 7.04 -6.21
N VAL A 149 3.71 7.38 -5.89
CA VAL A 149 3.09 8.64 -6.34
C VAL A 149 3.90 9.84 -5.84
N ALA A 150 4.31 9.86 -4.56
CA ALA A 150 5.14 10.93 -4.02
C ALA A 150 6.53 11.01 -4.68
N LEU A 151 7.15 9.87 -4.95
CA LEU A 151 8.43 9.77 -5.65
C LEU A 151 8.33 10.31 -7.08
N LYS A 152 7.28 9.96 -7.82
CA LYS A 152 7.02 10.46 -9.18
C LYS A 152 6.80 11.97 -9.19
N GLU A 153 5.98 12.52 -8.27
CA GLU A 153 5.77 13.97 -8.14
C GLU A 153 7.06 14.73 -7.82
N ARG A 154 8.00 14.08 -7.13
CA ARG A 154 9.33 14.63 -6.81
C ARG A 154 10.39 14.36 -7.90
N GLY A 155 10.02 13.75 -9.02
CA GLY A 155 10.93 13.42 -10.12
C GLY A 155 11.99 12.37 -9.80
N ARG A 156 11.71 11.49 -8.81
CA ARG A 156 12.63 10.42 -8.39
C ARG A 156 12.41 9.11 -9.16
N THR A 157 11.29 8.95 -9.83
CA THR A 157 10.93 7.82 -10.70
C THR A 157 9.95 8.28 -11.76
N ASP A 158 9.88 7.54 -12.87
CA ASP A 158 8.83 7.72 -13.89
C ASP A 158 7.51 7.03 -13.50
N GLY A 159 7.53 6.21 -12.46
CA GLY A 159 6.39 5.49 -11.94
C GLY A 159 6.08 4.17 -12.65
N LYS A 160 6.99 3.65 -13.48
CA LYS A 160 6.83 2.35 -14.17
C LYS A 160 7.67 1.28 -13.53
N ASP A 161 7.06 0.13 -13.29
CA ASP A 161 7.71 -1.06 -12.69
C ASP A 161 8.56 -0.72 -11.46
N VAL A 162 8.05 0.14 -10.57
CA VAL A 162 8.81 0.63 -9.42
C VAL A 162 8.77 -0.39 -8.29
N PRO A 163 9.85 -1.13 -8.02
CA PRO A 163 9.92 -2.04 -6.90
C PRO A 163 10.14 -1.26 -5.61
N VAL A 164 9.34 -1.57 -4.60
CA VAL A 164 9.46 -1.02 -3.25
C VAL A 164 9.58 -2.17 -2.27
N GLN A 165 10.67 -2.21 -1.52
CA GLN A 165 10.84 -3.17 -0.46
C GLN A 165 10.05 -2.73 0.78
N VAL A 166 9.22 -3.63 1.29
CA VAL A 166 8.45 -3.44 2.53
C VAL A 166 8.79 -4.57 3.50
N PRO A 167 8.46 -4.49 4.80
CA PRO A 167 8.83 -5.54 5.75
C PRO A 167 8.36 -6.95 5.36
N GLY A 168 7.23 -7.07 4.65
CA GLY A 168 6.68 -8.35 4.18
C GLY A 168 7.19 -8.83 2.82
N GLY A 169 8.11 -8.12 2.16
CA GLY A 169 8.65 -8.50 0.84
C GLY A 169 8.73 -7.33 -0.13
N THR A 170 8.63 -7.59 -1.42
CA THR A 170 8.68 -6.55 -2.46
C THR A 170 7.33 -6.41 -3.14
N LEU A 171 6.88 -5.18 -3.27
CA LEU A 171 5.70 -4.79 -4.06
C LEU A 171 6.16 -3.94 -5.23
N THR A 172 5.55 -4.13 -6.39
CA THR A 172 5.83 -3.31 -7.58
C THR A 172 4.63 -2.43 -7.88
N ILE A 173 4.89 -1.16 -8.11
CA ILE A 173 3.86 -0.16 -8.43
C ILE A 173 4.07 0.36 -9.84
N ASP A 174 2.98 0.39 -10.61
CA ASP A 174 2.89 1.07 -11.90
C ASP A 174 1.89 2.22 -11.80
N ILE A 175 2.28 3.39 -12.29
CA ILE A 175 1.39 4.55 -12.46
C ILE A 175 1.22 4.77 -13.95
N GLU A 176 0.11 4.26 -14.48
CA GLU A 176 -0.29 4.34 -15.87
C GLU A 176 -1.26 5.52 -16.10
N GLU A 177 -1.62 5.81 -17.34
CA GLU A 177 -2.55 6.90 -17.67
C GLU A 177 -3.97 6.65 -17.12
N ASP A 178 -4.36 5.38 -17.05
CA ASP A 178 -5.68 4.92 -16.62
C ASP A 178 -5.75 4.52 -15.15
N GLY A 179 -4.64 4.60 -14.40
CA GLY A 179 -4.67 4.33 -12.96
C GLY A 179 -3.37 3.87 -12.32
N VAL A 180 -3.49 3.47 -11.07
CA VAL A 180 -2.38 2.94 -10.26
C VAL A 180 -2.54 1.44 -10.10
N TYR A 181 -1.47 0.71 -10.33
CA TYR A 181 -1.45 -0.74 -10.25
C TYR A 181 -0.47 -1.22 -9.20
N LEU A 182 -0.85 -2.31 -8.53
CA LEU A 182 -0.07 -2.98 -7.51
C LEU A 182 0.16 -4.42 -7.91
N SER A 183 1.41 -4.79 -8.12
CA SER A 183 1.85 -6.16 -8.34
C SER A 183 2.59 -6.70 -7.12
N GLY A 184 2.47 -7.99 -6.88
CA GLY A 184 3.23 -8.64 -5.83
C GLY A 184 2.95 -10.14 -5.75
N PRO A 185 3.80 -10.87 -5.01
CA PRO A 185 3.64 -12.31 -4.85
C PRO A 185 2.39 -12.66 -4.04
N THR A 186 1.90 -13.85 -4.30
CA THR A 186 0.86 -14.53 -3.53
C THR A 186 1.34 -15.94 -3.25
N GLU A 187 1.05 -16.46 -2.05
CA GLU A 187 1.48 -17.79 -1.65
C GLU A 187 0.36 -18.53 -0.92
N VAL A 188 0.19 -19.82 -1.21
CA VAL A 188 -0.68 -20.72 -0.45
C VAL A 188 0.11 -21.23 0.74
N VAL A 189 -0.21 -20.74 1.93
CA VAL A 189 0.52 -21.09 3.15
C VAL A 189 0.00 -22.39 3.81
N PHE A 190 -1.27 -22.71 3.64
CA PHE A 190 -1.85 -23.99 4.01
C PHE A 190 -3.21 -24.20 3.33
N GLU A 191 -3.66 -25.45 3.29
CA GLU A 191 -5.02 -25.84 2.90
C GLU A 191 -5.68 -26.56 4.09
N GLY A 192 -6.99 -26.40 4.23
CA GLY A 192 -7.73 -26.99 5.35
C GLY A 192 -9.23 -26.99 5.11
N TYR A 193 -9.95 -27.65 6.01
CA TYR A 193 -11.41 -27.74 5.99
C TYR A 193 -11.99 -26.97 7.19
N VAL A 194 -13.08 -26.24 6.92
CA VAL A 194 -13.83 -25.52 7.95
C VAL A 194 -15.25 -26.04 8.00
N ASN A 195 -15.77 -26.33 9.19
CA ASN A 195 -17.16 -26.70 9.38
C ASN A 195 -18.06 -25.45 9.30
N VAL A 196 -18.71 -25.27 8.16
CA VAL A 196 -19.54 -24.07 7.88
C VAL A 196 -20.73 -23.93 8.85
N LYS A 197 -21.21 -25.01 9.46
CA LYS A 197 -22.34 -24.97 10.40
C LYS A 197 -22.04 -24.14 11.66
N ASP A 198 -20.77 -23.96 11.98
CA ASP A 198 -20.33 -23.21 13.17
C ASP A 198 -20.03 -21.74 12.87
N ILE A 199 -20.04 -21.34 11.61
CA ILE A 199 -19.67 -19.98 11.14
C ILE A 199 -20.90 -19.13 10.82
N VAL A 200 -21.98 -19.76 10.37
CA VAL A 200 -23.21 -19.06 9.98
C VAL A 200 -24.14 -19.05 11.22
N LYS A 201 -24.16 -17.94 11.94
CA LYS A 201 -25.18 -17.59 12.93
C LYS A 201 -25.97 -16.39 12.44
#